data_3a2a4c25dbe51f85f9caff08595c65c8
#
_entry.id   3a2a4c25dbe51f85f9caff08595c65c8
#
_cell.length_a   1.000
_cell.length_b   1.000
_cell.length_c   1.000
_cell.angle_alpha   90.00
_cell.angle_beta   90.00
_cell.angle_gamma   90.00
#
_symmetry.space_group_name_H-M   'P 1'
#
loop_
_entity.id
_entity.type
_entity.pdbx_description
1 polymer ?
#
loop_
_entity_poly.entity_id
_entity_poly.type
_entity_poly.pdbx_seq_one_letter_code
_entity_poly.pdbx_strand_id
1 'polypeptide(L)'
;MQFGLTYPKALEVSDFFKNNLQNNHFCNTDNTVYIGLDSGWNSFSEQELTAFVNRCKANGQIAGVYWTPFTDWGRQAENVLHDAPEYKYKDVYLYANGQPQELDGAYAVDPTHPAIEAQMKKTSELFRRCGFEYVKMDFMTHGAMEADHWYNPEIQTGIQGYNYGMALLNKYFGDMYINLSISPIFPAQYAQSRRIACDAWNKIKDTEYTMNAVSYGWWIDRVYQYNDADHVVLKDATEGENRARITSAVITGLYIAGDDFSEGGSKEGKERATKYLTNEDVNLIANGVSFRPIEGIGTNSENQFMRQDNNTLYYVVFNYGEEEMSVNVPLERIGLNHSETRNAKELWSGAEIDLSKAITIPGKDVKLIRIQ
;
A
#
# COMPACT_ATOMS: atom_id res chain seq x y z
N MET A 1 -7.78 1.75 -9.14
CA MET A 1 -7.97 2.78 -10.22
C MET A 1 -8.15 4.11 -9.55
N GLN A 2 -7.19 5.00 -9.71
CA GLN A 2 -7.21 6.32 -9.06
C GLN A 2 -7.88 7.37 -9.95
N PHE A 3 -7.62 7.36 -11.26
CA PHE A 3 -8.17 8.34 -12.19
C PHE A 3 -9.20 7.73 -13.13
N GLY A 4 -10.33 8.42 -13.28
CA GLY A 4 -11.41 7.99 -14.17
C GLY A 4 -12.12 6.73 -13.72
N LEU A 5 -12.25 6.51 -12.38
CA LEU A 5 -13.04 5.43 -11.82
C LEU A 5 -14.51 5.60 -12.21
N THR A 6 -15.08 4.55 -12.81
CA THR A 6 -16.52 4.44 -13.10
C THR A 6 -17.01 3.06 -12.70
N TYR A 7 -18.30 2.92 -12.44
CA TYR A 7 -18.88 1.64 -12.05
C TYR A 7 -18.63 0.51 -13.07
N PRO A 8 -18.82 0.69 -14.39
CA PRO A 8 -18.47 -0.36 -15.36
C PRO A 8 -17.01 -0.80 -15.28
N LYS A 9 -16.08 0.17 -15.24
CA LYS A 9 -14.65 -0.13 -15.13
C LYS A 9 -14.31 -0.93 -13.87
N ALA A 10 -14.96 -0.63 -12.75
CA ALA A 10 -14.73 -1.36 -11.50
C ALA A 10 -15.09 -2.86 -11.65
N LEU A 11 -16.19 -3.16 -12.33
CA LEU A 11 -16.59 -4.54 -12.64
C LEU A 11 -15.61 -5.23 -13.59
N GLU A 12 -15.20 -4.54 -14.67
CA GLU A 12 -14.24 -5.05 -15.65
C GLU A 12 -12.89 -5.40 -15.03
N VAL A 13 -12.42 -4.58 -14.08
CA VAL A 13 -11.17 -4.85 -13.33
C VAL A 13 -11.31 -6.09 -12.47
N SER A 14 -12.42 -6.24 -11.72
CA SER A 14 -12.69 -7.46 -10.95
C SER A 14 -12.67 -8.71 -11.85
N ASP A 15 -13.31 -8.63 -13.01
CA ASP A 15 -13.36 -9.73 -13.97
C ASP A 15 -11.99 -10.03 -14.60
N PHE A 16 -11.19 -8.99 -14.89
CA PHE A 16 -9.83 -9.17 -15.40
C PHE A 16 -8.95 -9.93 -14.40
N PHE A 17 -8.99 -9.54 -13.14
CA PHE A 17 -8.26 -10.24 -12.08
C PHE A 17 -8.67 -11.69 -11.97
N LYS A 18 -9.98 -11.97 -11.98
CA LYS A 18 -10.49 -13.34 -11.93
C LYS A 18 -9.99 -14.19 -13.10
N ASN A 19 -10.14 -13.67 -14.31
CA ASN A 19 -9.94 -14.47 -15.52
C ASN A 19 -8.47 -14.58 -15.94
N ASN A 20 -7.64 -13.57 -15.65
CA ASN A 20 -6.28 -13.50 -16.19
C ASN A 20 -5.19 -13.65 -15.10
N LEU A 21 -5.48 -13.34 -13.86
CA LEU A 21 -4.47 -13.33 -12.80
C LEU A 21 -4.72 -14.39 -11.73
N GLN A 22 -5.88 -14.39 -11.06
CA GLN A 22 -6.16 -15.30 -9.94
C GLN A 22 -6.10 -16.79 -10.37
N ASN A 23 -6.63 -17.11 -11.52
CA ASN A 23 -6.56 -18.47 -12.06
C ASN A 23 -5.14 -18.88 -12.52
N ASN A 24 -4.18 -17.95 -12.49
CA ASN A 24 -2.81 -18.10 -12.95
C ASN A 24 -1.80 -17.69 -11.85
N HIS A 25 -2.04 -18.11 -10.62
CA HIS A 25 -1.12 -17.94 -9.48
C HIS A 25 -0.92 -16.50 -8.94
N PHE A 26 -1.79 -15.56 -9.29
CA PHE A 26 -1.83 -14.26 -8.60
C PHE A 26 -2.70 -14.39 -7.35
N CYS A 27 -2.10 -14.87 -6.29
CA CYS A 27 -2.74 -15.01 -4.97
C CYS A 27 -1.67 -15.15 -3.89
N ASN A 28 -2.07 -14.94 -2.65
CA ASN A 28 -1.28 -15.30 -1.49
C ASN A 28 -1.52 -16.78 -1.10
N THR A 29 -0.93 -17.21 0.02
CA THR A 29 -1.03 -18.61 0.48
C THR A 29 -2.44 -19.08 0.80
N ASP A 30 -3.37 -18.17 1.09
CA ASP A 30 -4.79 -18.44 1.41
C ASP A 30 -5.75 -18.06 0.27
N ASN A 31 -5.23 -17.79 -0.93
CA ASN A 31 -5.99 -17.39 -2.12
C ASN A 31 -6.84 -16.12 -1.95
N THR A 32 -6.45 -15.23 -1.05
CA THR A 32 -7.17 -13.98 -0.82
C THR A 32 -6.72 -12.92 -1.81
N VAL A 33 -7.67 -12.33 -2.55
CA VAL A 33 -7.45 -11.19 -3.43
C VAL A 33 -8.42 -10.07 -3.08
N TYR A 34 -7.89 -8.88 -2.88
CA TYR A 34 -8.68 -7.69 -2.61
C TYR A 34 -8.82 -6.85 -3.89
N ILE A 35 -10.02 -6.37 -4.18
CA ILE A 35 -10.27 -5.39 -5.23
C ILE A 35 -10.81 -4.12 -4.57
N GLY A 36 -10.02 -3.04 -4.62
CA GLY A 36 -10.34 -1.78 -3.96
C GLY A 36 -10.85 -0.72 -4.93
N LEU A 37 -11.92 -0.02 -4.55
CA LEU A 37 -12.30 1.26 -5.13
C LEU A 37 -11.44 2.35 -4.49
N ASP A 38 -10.73 3.12 -5.29
CA ASP A 38 -9.97 4.29 -4.84
C ASP A 38 -10.87 5.55 -4.82
N SER A 39 -10.30 6.74 -4.75
CA SER A 39 -11.04 8.00 -4.76
C SER A 39 -12.01 8.09 -5.95
N GLY A 40 -13.16 8.73 -5.75
CA GLY A 40 -14.23 8.83 -6.75
C GLY A 40 -15.34 7.78 -6.59
N TRP A 41 -15.21 6.80 -5.70
CA TRP A 41 -16.25 5.82 -5.37
C TRP A 41 -17.57 6.48 -4.91
N ASN A 42 -17.49 7.66 -4.33
CA ASN A 42 -18.65 8.45 -3.86
C ASN A 42 -19.52 9.00 -4.99
N SER A 43 -19.10 8.84 -6.25
CA SER A 43 -19.98 9.06 -7.42
C SER A 43 -20.91 7.89 -7.70
N PHE A 44 -20.72 6.74 -7.05
CA PHE A 44 -21.56 5.56 -7.20
C PHE A 44 -22.76 5.62 -6.24
N SER A 45 -23.90 5.17 -6.71
CA SER A 45 -25.05 4.93 -5.83
C SER A 45 -24.78 3.74 -4.89
N GLU A 46 -25.49 3.67 -3.76
CA GLU A 46 -25.41 2.52 -2.83
C GLU A 46 -25.72 1.19 -3.54
N GLN A 47 -26.63 1.22 -4.52
CA GLN A 47 -26.94 0.06 -5.35
C GLN A 47 -25.74 -0.40 -6.19
N GLU A 48 -25.02 0.53 -6.82
CA GLU A 48 -23.81 0.23 -7.60
C GLU A 48 -22.66 -0.26 -6.72
N LEU A 49 -22.47 0.33 -5.55
CA LEU A 49 -21.49 -0.14 -4.55
C LEU A 49 -21.79 -1.58 -4.13
N THR A 50 -23.05 -1.88 -3.81
CA THR A 50 -23.50 -3.24 -3.45
C THR A 50 -23.30 -4.22 -4.61
N ALA A 51 -23.62 -3.80 -5.84
CA ALA A 51 -23.42 -4.64 -7.02
C ALA A 51 -21.94 -4.92 -7.31
N PHE A 52 -21.06 -3.94 -7.09
CA PHE A 52 -19.61 -4.15 -7.18
C PHE A 52 -19.11 -5.17 -6.13
N VAL A 53 -19.53 -5.04 -4.87
CA VAL A 53 -19.19 -6.01 -3.83
C VAL A 53 -19.66 -7.42 -4.19
N ASN A 54 -20.88 -7.55 -4.70
CA ASN A 54 -21.43 -8.83 -5.15
C ASN A 54 -20.64 -9.43 -6.33
N ARG A 55 -20.14 -8.60 -7.26
CA ARG A 55 -19.26 -9.05 -8.34
C ARG A 55 -17.94 -9.56 -7.79
N CYS A 56 -17.31 -8.83 -6.87
CA CYS A 56 -16.08 -9.30 -6.21
C CYS A 56 -16.30 -10.66 -5.52
N LYS A 57 -17.36 -10.80 -4.74
CA LYS A 57 -17.71 -12.08 -4.07
C LYS A 57 -17.92 -13.22 -5.07
N ALA A 58 -18.63 -12.97 -6.18
CA ALA A 58 -18.82 -13.97 -7.24
C ALA A 58 -17.50 -14.40 -7.89
N ASN A 59 -16.52 -13.51 -7.95
CA ASN A 59 -15.16 -13.78 -8.46
C ASN A 59 -14.22 -14.38 -7.38
N GLY A 60 -14.69 -14.61 -6.15
CA GLY A 60 -13.86 -15.09 -5.04
C GLY A 60 -12.87 -14.03 -4.52
N GLN A 61 -13.28 -12.76 -4.55
CA GLN A 61 -12.50 -11.60 -4.13
C GLN A 61 -13.16 -10.91 -2.94
N ILE A 62 -12.36 -10.16 -2.18
CA ILE A 62 -12.83 -9.27 -1.12
C ILE A 62 -12.87 -7.84 -1.66
N ALA A 63 -14.01 -7.17 -1.48
CA ALA A 63 -14.16 -5.79 -1.91
C ALA A 63 -13.62 -4.80 -0.88
N GLY A 64 -12.86 -3.82 -1.35
CA GLY A 64 -12.32 -2.72 -0.58
C GLY A 64 -12.78 -1.36 -1.06
N VAL A 65 -12.62 -0.34 -0.22
CA VAL A 65 -12.98 1.04 -0.51
C VAL A 65 -11.97 2.02 0.11
N TYR A 66 -11.86 3.20 -0.47
CA TYR A 66 -11.01 4.29 -0.03
C TYR A 66 -11.80 5.32 0.80
N TRP A 67 -11.16 5.94 1.79
CA TRP A 67 -11.75 7.07 2.52
C TRP A 67 -10.69 7.97 3.17
N THR A 68 -11.06 9.25 3.40
CA THR A 68 -10.20 10.27 4.04
C THR A 68 -10.94 10.87 5.24
N PRO A 69 -10.87 10.24 6.43
CA PRO A 69 -11.73 10.59 7.56
C PRO A 69 -11.45 11.95 8.21
N PHE A 70 -10.23 12.50 8.03
CA PHE A 70 -9.79 13.70 8.73
C PHE A 70 -9.58 14.91 7.82
N THR A 71 -10.16 14.90 6.61
CA THR A 71 -9.97 15.95 5.61
C THR A 71 -11.28 16.54 5.11
N ASP A 72 -11.28 17.84 4.83
CA ASP A 72 -12.25 18.49 3.95
C ASP A 72 -11.59 19.01 2.67
N TRP A 73 -11.82 18.32 1.56
CA TRP A 73 -11.33 18.68 0.23
C TRP A 73 -12.11 19.82 -0.41
N GLY A 74 -13.38 20.01 -0.01
CA GLY A 74 -14.25 21.04 -0.53
C GLY A 74 -13.85 22.44 -0.09
N ARG A 75 -13.31 22.56 1.10
CA ARG A 75 -12.87 23.83 1.73
C ARG A 75 -13.94 24.88 1.73
N GLN A 76 -15.21 24.47 1.87
CA GLN A 76 -16.40 25.34 1.85
C GLN A 76 -16.89 25.56 3.29
N ALA A 77 -16.21 26.44 4.02
CA ALA A 77 -16.39 26.69 5.45
C ALA A 77 -17.85 26.92 5.88
N GLU A 78 -18.65 27.58 5.04
CA GLU A 78 -20.04 27.91 5.34
C GLU A 78 -21.06 26.80 4.97
N ASN A 79 -20.64 25.75 4.26
CA ASN A 79 -21.52 24.64 3.96
C ASN A 79 -21.79 23.83 5.21
N VAL A 80 -23.02 23.32 5.32
CA VAL A 80 -23.41 22.39 6.41
C VAL A 80 -22.84 20.99 6.14
N LEU A 81 -22.51 20.27 7.21
CA LEU A 81 -22.12 18.88 7.09
C LEU A 81 -23.33 18.02 6.72
N HIS A 82 -23.17 17.16 5.71
CA HIS A 82 -24.24 16.27 5.27
C HIS A 82 -24.74 15.36 6.40
N ASP A 83 -23.84 14.86 7.22
CA ASP A 83 -24.14 13.87 8.26
C ASP A 83 -24.43 14.46 9.64
N ALA A 84 -24.28 15.79 9.79
CA ALA A 84 -24.55 16.54 11.01
C ALA A 84 -24.96 17.98 10.62
N PRO A 85 -26.20 18.17 10.10
CA PRO A 85 -26.62 19.44 9.47
C PRO A 85 -26.78 20.61 10.46
N GLU A 86 -26.67 20.37 11.75
CA GLU A 86 -26.59 21.39 12.80
C GLU A 86 -25.24 22.11 12.83
N TYR A 87 -24.21 21.56 12.16
CA TYR A 87 -22.85 22.12 12.08
C TYR A 87 -22.48 22.51 10.66
N LYS A 88 -21.61 23.52 10.54
CA LYS A 88 -20.92 23.90 9.30
C LYS A 88 -19.49 23.35 9.30
N TYR A 89 -18.87 23.26 8.14
CA TYR A 89 -17.49 22.81 8.05
C TYR A 89 -16.52 23.66 8.89
N LYS A 90 -16.72 24.98 8.97
CA LYS A 90 -15.89 25.85 9.83
C LYS A 90 -15.94 25.46 11.33
N ASP A 91 -17.01 24.84 11.77
CA ASP A 91 -17.19 24.47 13.19
C ASP A 91 -16.37 23.23 13.56
N VAL A 92 -15.93 22.46 12.56
CA VAL A 92 -15.17 21.21 12.73
C VAL A 92 -13.72 21.28 12.29
N TYR A 93 -13.24 22.41 11.76
CA TYR A 93 -11.82 22.55 11.37
C TYR A 93 -10.90 22.63 12.60
N LEU A 94 -9.69 22.11 12.45
CA LEU A 94 -8.58 22.43 13.32
C LEU A 94 -8.03 23.82 12.95
N TYR A 95 -7.90 24.70 13.94
CA TYR A 95 -7.38 26.07 13.76
C TYR A 95 -6.05 26.24 14.46
N ALA A 96 -5.12 26.96 13.80
CA ALA A 96 -3.91 27.48 14.41
C ALA A 96 -3.76 28.97 14.09
N ASN A 97 -3.50 29.80 15.10
CA ASN A 97 -3.45 31.24 14.98
C ASN A 97 -4.71 31.83 14.30
N GLY A 98 -5.87 31.27 14.60
CA GLY A 98 -7.15 31.69 14.06
C GLY A 98 -7.40 31.37 12.57
N GLN A 99 -6.54 30.56 11.94
CA GLN A 99 -6.70 30.09 10.56
C GLN A 99 -6.93 28.59 10.51
N PRO A 100 -7.84 28.09 9.62
CA PRO A 100 -7.99 26.66 9.40
C PRO A 100 -6.67 26.06 8.95
N GLN A 101 -6.31 24.91 9.51
CA GLN A 101 -5.09 24.17 9.15
C GLN A 101 -5.27 23.49 7.79
N GLU A 102 -4.34 23.74 6.89
CA GLU A 102 -4.30 23.13 5.55
C GLU A 102 -3.04 22.31 5.36
N LEU A 103 -3.19 21.13 4.79
CA LEU A 103 -2.11 20.26 4.35
C LEU A 103 -2.53 19.57 3.04
N ASP A 104 -1.63 19.51 2.06
CA ASP A 104 -1.83 18.84 0.77
C ASP A 104 -3.12 19.26 0.02
N GLY A 105 -3.61 20.47 0.26
CA GLY A 105 -4.79 21.03 -0.40
C GLY A 105 -6.13 20.72 0.27
N ALA A 106 -6.15 20.06 1.43
CA ALA A 106 -7.35 19.82 2.25
C ALA A 106 -7.27 20.53 3.59
N TYR A 107 -8.41 20.95 4.14
CA TYR A 107 -8.47 21.38 5.54
C TYR A 107 -8.57 20.19 6.49
N ALA A 108 -7.82 20.27 7.59
CA ALA A 108 -7.87 19.29 8.66
C ALA A 108 -9.14 19.48 9.51
N VAL A 109 -9.82 18.38 9.81
CA VAL A 109 -10.98 18.39 10.72
C VAL A 109 -10.62 17.80 12.07
N ASP A 110 -11.28 18.31 13.11
CA ASP A 110 -11.06 17.89 14.50
C ASP A 110 -11.59 16.47 14.74
N PRO A 111 -10.70 15.48 14.99
CA PRO A 111 -11.12 14.09 15.23
C PRO A 111 -12.00 13.92 16.49
N THR A 112 -12.03 14.93 17.35
CA THR A 112 -12.77 14.87 18.63
C THR A 112 -14.16 15.49 18.55
N HIS A 113 -14.49 16.10 17.39
CA HIS A 113 -15.78 16.76 17.21
C HIS A 113 -16.91 15.74 16.97
N PRO A 114 -18.09 15.86 17.64
CA PRO A 114 -19.17 14.89 17.51
C PRO A 114 -19.75 14.77 16.10
N ALA A 115 -19.67 15.82 15.28
CA ALA A 115 -20.07 15.75 13.88
C ALA A 115 -19.15 14.85 13.07
N ILE A 116 -17.85 14.82 13.37
CA ILE A 116 -16.87 13.93 12.73
C ILE A 116 -17.09 12.48 13.20
N GLU A 117 -17.39 12.25 14.49
CA GLU A 117 -17.82 10.92 14.95
C GLU A 117 -19.10 10.45 14.23
N ALA A 118 -20.09 11.33 14.04
CA ALA A 118 -21.31 11.01 13.29
C ALA A 118 -21.00 10.60 11.84
N GLN A 119 -20.10 11.32 11.17
CA GLN A 119 -19.63 10.99 9.82
C GLN A 119 -18.94 9.62 9.78
N MET A 120 -18.02 9.33 10.72
CA MET A 120 -17.35 8.03 10.83
C MET A 120 -18.37 6.90 10.96
N LYS A 121 -19.38 7.06 11.84
CA LYS A 121 -20.43 6.08 12.06
C LYS A 121 -21.24 5.83 10.79
N LYS A 122 -21.75 6.89 10.16
CA LYS A 122 -22.60 6.76 8.94
C LYS A 122 -21.82 6.17 7.77
N THR A 123 -20.57 6.56 7.58
CA THR A 123 -19.71 6.01 6.52
C THR A 123 -19.47 4.52 6.74
N SER A 124 -19.17 4.12 7.97
CA SER A 124 -18.96 2.70 8.29
C SER A 124 -20.24 1.87 8.09
N GLU A 125 -21.40 2.42 8.47
CA GLU A 125 -22.70 1.78 8.25
C GLU A 125 -23.01 1.60 6.76
N LEU A 126 -22.68 2.60 5.92
CA LEU A 126 -22.81 2.49 4.46
C LEU A 126 -21.93 1.35 3.92
N PHE A 127 -20.65 1.34 4.29
CA PHE A 127 -19.72 0.34 3.78
C PHE A 127 -20.11 -1.08 4.20
N ARG A 128 -20.58 -1.25 5.44
CA ARG A 128 -21.10 -2.54 5.93
C ARG A 128 -22.36 -2.98 5.20
N ARG A 129 -23.32 -2.07 4.98
CA ARG A 129 -24.55 -2.40 4.23
C ARG A 129 -24.22 -2.84 2.81
N CYS A 130 -23.23 -2.21 2.16
CA CYS A 130 -22.76 -2.63 0.84
C CYS A 130 -21.96 -3.93 0.88
N GLY A 131 -21.37 -4.29 2.04
CA GLY A 131 -20.63 -5.53 2.25
C GLY A 131 -19.12 -5.41 1.99
N PHE A 132 -18.53 -4.22 2.10
CA PHE A 132 -17.09 -4.02 2.09
C PHE A 132 -16.42 -4.62 3.33
N GLU A 133 -15.23 -5.17 3.16
CA GLU A 133 -14.45 -5.81 4.23
C GLU A 133 -13.04 -5.21 4.39
N TYR A 134 -12.64 -4.30 3.50
CA TYR A 134 -11.37 -3.60 3.49
C TYR A 134 -11.59 -2.09 3.32
N VAL A 135 -10.84 -1.27 4.04
CA VAL A 135 -10.82 0.18 3.86
C VAL A 135 -9.38 0.72 3.84
N LYS A 136 -9.03 1.45 2.78
CA LYS A 136 -7.83 2.29 2.75
C LYS A 136 -8.20 3.66 3.31
N MET A 137 -7.64 4.01 4.46
CA MET A 137 -7.80 5.32 5.08
C MET A 137 -6.57 6.18 4.78
N ASP A 138 -6.78 7.28 4.10
CA ASP A 138 -5.70 8.12 3.58
C ASP A 138 -5.72 9.53 4.16
N PHE A 139 -4.60 10.27 4.01
CA PHE A 139 -4.40 11.61 4.54
C PHE A 139 -4.61 11.69 6.06
N MET A 140 -4.21 10.63 6.74
CA MET A 140 -4.44 10.46 8.18
C MET A 140 -3.68 11.46 9.06
N THR A 141 -2.55 12.01 8.55
CA THR A 141 -1.75 13.03 9.25
C THR A 141 -2.57 14.30 9.57
N HIS A 142 -3.61 14.60 8.79
CA HIS A 142 -4.50 15.74 9.06
C HIS A 142 -5.11 15.68 10.47
N GLY A 143 -5.49 14.49 10.93
CA GLY A 143 -6.01 14.30 12.29
C GLY A 143 -4.97 14.47 13.41
N ALA A 144 -3.68 14.54 13.05
CA ALA A 144 -2.57 14.72 13.99
C ALA A 144 -1.98 16.16 13.97
N MET A 145 -2.58 17.07 13.21
CA MET A 145 -2.10 18.46 13.16
C MET A 145 -2.31 19.16 14.49
N GLU A 146 -1.33 19.97 14.88
CA GLU A 146 -1.44 20.79 16.09
C GLU A 146 -2.46 21.91 15.89
N ALA A 147 -3.22 22.27 16.93
CA ALA A 147 -4.26 23.29 16.88
C ALA A 147 -4.28 24.13 18.15
N ASP A 148 -4.91 25.31 18.07
CA ASP A 148 -5.09 26.18 19.22
C ASP A 148 -5.99 25.53 20.30
N HIS A 149 -6.95 24.71 19.86
CA HIS A 149 -7.85 23.94 20.73
C HIS A 149 -8.54 22.81 19.95
N TRP A 150 -9.08 21.82 20.67
CA TRP A 150 -9.94 20.74 20.16
C TRP A 150 -11.34 20.88 20.79
N TYR A 151 -12.32 20.29 20.16
CA TYR A 151 -13.70 20.23 20.73
C TYR A 151 -13.70 19.53 22.10
N ASN A 152 -12.94 18.44 22.23
CA ASN A 152 -12.71 17.81 23.52
C ASN A 152 -11.59 18.57 24.28
N PRO A 153 -11.94 19.27 25.40
CA PRO A 153 -10.97 20.11 26.12
C PRO A 153 -9.87 19.33 26.86
N GLU A 154 -9.98 18.00 26.94
CA GLU A 154 -8.93 17.14 27.52
C GLU A 154 -7.79 16.91 26.55
N ILE A 155 -7.99 17.15 25.25
CA ILE A 155 -6.97 17.02 24.21
C ILE A 155 -6.13 18.30 24.17
N GLN A 156 -4.81 18.11 24.18
CA GLN A 156 -3.84 19.22 24.23
C GLN A 156 -2.78 19.15 23.14
N THR A 157 -2.73 18.06 22.38
CA THR A 157 -1.76 17.87 21.27
C THR A 157 -2.41 17.17 20.09
N GLY A 158 -1.90 17.42 18.89
CA GLY A 158 -2.39 16.77 17.66
C GLY A 158 -2.35 15.25 17.74
N ILE A 159 -1.29 14.67 18.33
CA ILE A 159 -1.21 13.21 18.47
C ILE A 159 -2.24 12.63 19.46
N GLN A 160 -2.65 13.38 20.47
CA GLN A 160 -3.76 12.97 21.34
C GLN A 160 -5.09 13.00 20.57
N GLY A 161 -5.33 14.06 19.77
CA GLY A 161 -6.50 14.15 18.88
C GLY A 161 -6.54 13.01 17.87
N TYR A 162 -5.41 12.73 17.25
CA TYR A 162 -5.27 11.58 16.33
C TYR A 162 -5.57 10.24 17.02
N ASN A 163 -5.00 9.99 18.21
CA ASN A 163 -5.27 8.77 18.96
C ASN A 163 -6.75 8.63 19.32
N TYR A 164 -7.43 9.73 19.69
CA TYR A 164 -8.86 9.75 19.94
C TYR A 164 -9.66 9.38 18.68
N GLY A 165 -9.34 10.02 17.55
CA GLY A 165 -9.97 9.71 16.26
C GLY A 165 -9.75 8.28 15.81
N MET A 166 -8.52 7.74 15.94
CA MET A 166 -8.21 6.34 15.62
C MET A 166 -8.98 5.35 16.49
N ALA A 167 -9.20 5.66 17.78
CA ALA A 167 -10.05 4.83 18.64
C ALA A 167 -11.51 4.81 18.15
N LEU A 168 -12.04 5.94 17.70
CA LEU A 168 -13.37 6.02 17.09
C LEU A 168 -13.43 5.27 15.76
N LEU A 169 -12.44 5.43 14.89
CA LEU A 169 -12.36 4.68 13.64
C LEU A 169 -12.33 3.18 13.90
N ASN A 170 -11.54 2.71 14.85
CA ASN A 170 -11.52 1.30 15.22
C ASN A 170 -12.86 0.82 15.80
N LYS A 171 -13.52 1.65 16.61
CA LYS A 171 -14.88 1.35 17.13
C LYS A 171 -15.90 1.09 16.00
N TYR A 172 -15.82 1.86 14.92
CA TYR A 172 -16.78 1.77 13.82
C TYR A 172 -16.36 0.86 12.67
N PHE A 173 -15.04 0.71 12.41
CA PHE A 173 -14.48 -0.02 11.28
C PHE A 173 -13.62 -1.23 11.67
N GLY A 174 -13.43 -1.50 12.96
CA GLY A 174 -12.43 -2.47 13.43
C GLY A 174 -12.66 -3.93 13.05
N ASP A 175 -13.80 -4.27 12.46
CA ASP A 175 -14.09 -5.56 11.83
C ASP A 175 -13.70 -5.62 10.33
N MET A 176 -13.28 -4.49 9.76
CA MET A 176 -12.72 -4.39 8.42
C MET A 176 -11.20 -4.40 8.49
N TYR A 177 -10.56 -4.85 7.43
CA TYR A 177 -9.11 -4.66 7.27
C TYR A 177 -8.83 -3.17 7.01
N ILE A 178 -8.08 -2.52 7.89
CA ILE A 178 -7.71 -1.11 7.78
C ILE A 178 -6.26 -0.99 7.28
N ASN A 179 -6.09 -0.32 6.14
CA ASN A 179 -4.79 0.08 5.59
C ASN A 179 -4.65 1.60 5.67
N LEU A 180 -3.62 2.09 6.35
CA LEU A 180 -3.37 3.53 6.54
C LEU A 180 -2.41 4.07 5.49
N SER A 181 -2.69 5.28 5.00
CA SER A 181 -1.79 6.03 4.14
C SER A 181 -1.62 7.46 4.66
N ILE A 182 -0.46 8.08 4.40
CA ILE A 182 -0.08 9.39 4.93
C ILE A 182 -0.44 9.49 6.42
N SER A 183 0.06 8.54 7.22
CA SER A 183 -0.30 8.40 8.63
C SER A 183 0.92 8.51 9.54
N PRO A 184 0.78 9.00 10.78
CA PRO A 184 1.76 8.75 11.82
C PRO A 184 2.05 7.25 11.96
N ILE A 185 3.27 6.88 12.40
CA ILE A 185 3.60 5.48 12.68
C ILE A 185 2.83 4.97 13.89
N PHE A 186 2.59 5.82 14.87
CA PHE A 186 1.86 5.50 16.09
C PHE A 186 0.68 6.45 16.28
N PRO A 187 -0.43 5.96 16.88
CA PRO A 187 -0.67 4.62 17.44
C PRO A 187 -0.88 3.56 16.34
N ALA A 188 -0.31 2.36 16.53
CA ALA A 188 -0.35 1.29 15.53
C ALA A 188 -1.46 0.25 15.76
N GLN A 189 -1.99 0.15 16.98
CA GLN A 189 -2.92 -0.90 17.38
C GLN A 189 -4.29 -0.87 16.69
N TYR A 190 -4.57 0.15 15.90
CA TYR A 190 -5.89 0.39 15.28
C TYR A 190 -5.97 -0.03 13.81
N ALA A 191 -4.88 -0.51 13.23
CA ALA A 191 -4.86 -0.88 11.82
C ALA A 191 -3.96 -2.09 11.57
N GLN A 192 -4.21 -2.82 10.49
CA GLN A 192 -3.44 -3.99 10.12
C GLN A 192 -2.22 -3.64 9.27
N SER A 193 -2.33 -2.62 8.43
CA SER A 193 -1.23 -2.21 7.56
C SER A 193 -1.13 -0.69 7.41
N ARG A 194 0.03 -0.24 7.00
CA ARG A 194 0.25 1.16 6.60
C ARG A 194 1.23 1.27 5.45
N ARG A 195 1.08 2.34 4.69
CA ARG A 195 1.96 2.74 3.61
C ARG A 195 3.34 3.13 4.15
N ILE A 196 4.41 2.57 3.59
CA ILE A 196 5.77 2.83 4.07
C ILE A 196 6.40 4.06 3.40
N ALA A 197 5.98 4.38 2.18
CA ALA A 197 6.52 5.48 1.35
C ALA A 197 5.39 6.29 0.70
N CYS A 198 5.74 7.35 -0.05
CA CYS A 198 4.80 8.08 -0.90
C CYS A 198 4.33 7.23 -2.09
N ASP A 199 3.45 7.82 -2.91
CA ASP A 199 2.97 7.19 -4.14
C ASP A 199 4.15 6.76 -5.02
N ALA A 200 4.11 5.53 -5.46
CA ALA A 200 5.13 4.93 -6.29
C ALA A 200 4.53 4.45 -7.61
N TRP A 201 5.15 4.82 -8.72
CA TRP A 201 4.65 4.55 -10.06
C TRP A 201 5.47 3.46 -10.76
N ASN A 202 5.95 3.73 -11.96
CA ASN A 202 6.52 2.73 -12.86
C ASN A 202 8.03 2.90 -13.13
N LYS A 203 8.67 3.97 -12.63
CA LYS A 203 10.08 4.22 -12.90
C LYS A 203 10.99 3.65 -11.81
N ILE A 204 12.22 3.37 -12.19
CA ILE A 204 13.21 2.85 -11.24
C ILE A 204 13.43 3.78 -10.02
N LYS A 205 13.22 5.09 -10.18
CA LYS A 205 13.29 6.05 -9.08
C LYS A 205 12.20 5.87 -8.03
N ASP A 206 11.01 5.43 -8.44
CA ASP A 206 9.94 5.09 -7.49
C ASP A 206 10.32 3.85 -6.68
N THR A 207 10.93 2.86 -7.33
CA THR A 207 11.46 1.67 -6.67
C THR A 207 12.57 2.04 -5.67
N GLU A 208 13.55 2.85 -6.09
CA GLU A 208 14.64 3.34 -5.22
C GLU A 208 14.06 4.08 -4.00
N TYR A 209 13.08 4.95 -4.21
CA TYR A 209 12.42 5.68 -3.13
C TYR A 209 11.72 4.75 -2.12
N THR A 210 10.98 3.75 -2.61
CA THR A 210 10.34 2.74 -1.75
C THR A 210 11.41 1.95 -0.97
N MET A 211 12.49 1.54 -1.62
CA MET A 211 13.58 0.79 -0.97
C MET A 211 14.35 1.64 0.04
N ASN A 212 14.46 2.95 -0.18
CA ASN A 212 14.99 3.85 0.84
C ASN A 212 14.11 3.86 2.11
N ALA A 213 12.80 3.91 1.95
CA ALA A 213 11.87 3.81 3.09
C ALA A 213 11.99 2.46 3.81
N VAL A 214 12.12 1.34 3.07
CA VAL A 214 12.34 0.01 3.64
C VAL A 214 13.68 -0.09 4.36
N SER A 215 14.74 0.54 3.84
CA SER A 215 16.07 0.53 4.47
C SER A 215 16.03 1.01 5.92
N TYR A 216 15.18 1.98 6.23
CA TYR A 216 15.03 2.55 7.58
C TYR A 216 13.77 2.08 8.30
N GLY A 217 12.76 1.59 7.58
CA GLY A 217 11.44 1.25 8.11
C GLY A 217 11.08 -0.25 8.02
N TRP A 218 11.98 -1.14 7.62
CA TRP A 218 11.68 -2.57 7.51
C TRP A 218 11.08 -3.17 8.79
N TRP A 219 11.53 -2.70 9.96
CA TRP A 219 11.08 -3.15 11.27
C TRP A 219 9.61 -2.80 11.60
N ILE A 220 8.97 -1.94 10.80
CA ILE A 220 7.57 -1.53 10.98
C ILE A 220 6.63 -2.74 10.84
N ASP A 221 7.04 -3.80 10.13
CA ASP A 221 6.33 -5.09 10.08
C ASP A 221 6.24 -5.81 11.44
N ARG A 222 7.00 -5.34 12.46
CA ARG A 222 6.88 -5.81 13.85
C ARG A 222 5.78 -5.09 14.63
N VAL A 223 5.24 -4.02 14.06
CA VAL A 223 4.24 -3.14 14.65
C VAL A 223 2.90 -3.28 13.93
N TYR A 224 2.93 -3.34 12.60
CA TYR A 224 1.80 -3.65 11.73
C TYR A 224 1.98 -5.06 11.16
N GLN A 225 0.88 -5.69 10.74
CA GLN A 225 0.94 -7.00 10.09
C GLN A 225 1.63 -6.93 8.72
N TYR A 226 1.44 -5.80 8.01
CA TYR A 226 2.00 -5.58 6.68
C TYR A 226 2.47 -4.14 6.51
N ASN A 227 3.65 -3.98 5.89
CA ASN A 227 4.06 -2.75 5.26
C ASN A 227 3.48 -2.69 3.85
N ASP A 228 2.90 -1.56 3.47
CA ASP A 228 2.35 -1.33 2.14
C ASP A 228 3.35 -0.54 1.28
N ALA A 229 3.81 -1.15 0.18
CA ALA A 229 4.75 -0.57 -0.78
C ALA A 229 4.07 0.31 -1.84
N ASP A 230 2.76 0.53 -1.73
CA ASP A 230 1.94 1.16 -2.75
C ASP A 230 1.74 0.31 -4.02
N HIS A 231 1.08 0.91 -5.00
CA HIS A 231 0.72 0.25 -6.24
C HIS A 231 1.90 0.03 -7.19
N VAL A 232 1.82 -1.06 -7.93
CA VAL A 232 2.74 -1.43 -9.00
C VAL A 232 2.10 -1.07 -10.34
N VAL A 233 2.69 -0.12 -11.07
CA VAL A 233 2.27 0.26 -12.42
C VAL A 233 3.28 -0.30 -13.42
N LEU A 234 2.80 -1.01 -14.43
CA LEU A 234 3.64 -1.80 -15.35
C LEU A 234 3.77 -1.16 -16.73
N LYS A 235 2.76 -0.42 -17.18
CA LYS A 235 2.78 0.27 -18.47
C LYS A 235 3.87 1.35 -18.50
N ASP A 236 4.32 1.74 -19.68
CA ASP A 236 5.25 2.85 -19.90
C ASP A 236 6.59 2.72 -19.13
N ALA A 237 7.03 1.51 -18.83
CA ALA A 237 8.29 1.18 -18.15
C ALA A 237 9.07 0.12 -18.92
N THR A 238 10.33 -0.09 -18.61
CA THR A 238 11.09 -1.23 -19.13
C THR A 238 10.71 -2.53 -18.40
N GLU A 239 11.05 -3.67 -18.97
CA GLU A 239 10.84 -4.96 -18.29
C GLU A 239 11.66 -5.10 -17.02
N GLY A 240 12.87 -4.50 -16.97
CA GLY A 240 13.69 -4.42 -15.77
C GLY A 240 13.01 -3.61 -14.67
N GLU A 241 12.49 -2.42 -15.02
CA GLU A 241 11.74 -1.58 -14.08
C GLU A 241 10.49 -2.30 -13.55
N ASN A 242 9.80 -3.09 -14.39
CA ASN A 242 8.67 -3.90 -13.93
C ASN A 242 9.10 -4.96 -12.89
N ARG A 243 10.16 -5.73 -13.18
CA ARG A 243 10.70 -6.70 -12.22
C ARG A 243 11.14 -6.03 -10.93
N ALA A 244 11.86 -4.92 -11.03
CA ALA A 244 12.33 -4.17 -9.86
C ALA A 244 11.15 -3.65 -9.01
N ARG A 245 10.11 -3.07 -9.65
CA ARG A 245 8.94 -2.56 -8.94
C ARG A 245 8.12 -3.64 -8.25
N ILE A 246 7.87 -4.77 -8.93
CA ILE A 246 7.17 -5.92 -8.32
C ILE A 246 8.01 -6.49 -7.18
N THR A 247 9.33 -6.67 -7.38
CA THR A 247 10.23 -7.18 -6.34
C THR A 247 10.19 -6.27 -5.11
N SER A 248 10.24 -4.94 -5.30
CA SER A 248 10.17 -3.99 -4.18
C SER A 248 8.86 -4.14 -3.37
N ALA A 249 7.75 -4.41 -4.04
CA ALA A 249 6.47 -4.62 -3.38
C ALA A 249 6.42 -5.94 -2.59
N VAL A 250 6.81 -7.06 -3.20
CA VAL A 250 6.75 -8.38 -2.53
C VAL A 250 7.72 -8.50 -1.36
N ILE A 251 8.89 -7.82 -1.40
CA ILE A 251 9.84 -7.83 -0.29
C ILE A 251 9.52 -6.83 0.82
N THR A 252 8.61 -5.89 0.55
CA THR A 252 8.10 -4.94 1.55
C THR A 252 7.00 -5.58 2.40
N GLY A 253 6.09 -6.33 1.77
CA GLY A 253 5.06 -7.09 2.49
C GLY A 253 3.70 -7.14 1.81
N LEU A 254 3.11 -6.01 1.47
CA LEU A 254 1.83 -5.92 0.78
C LEU A 254 2.03 -5.40 -0.64
N TYR A 255 1.30 -5.98 -1.59
CA TYR A 255 1.50 -5.77 -3.01
C TYR A 255 0.18 -5.43 -3.70
N ILE A 256 0.14 -4.29 -4.35
CA ILE A 256 -1.04 -3.73 -5.01
C ILE A 256 -0.76 -3.58 -6.50
N ALA A 257 -1.64 -4.05 -7.38
CA ALA A 257 -1.55 -3.80 -8.81
C ALA A 257 -2.34 -2.54 -9.18
N GLY A 258 -1.69 -1.60 -9.86
CA GLY A 258 -2.17 -0.23 -10.03
C GLY A 258 -2.52 0.21 -11.46
N ASP A 259 -2.29 -0.62 -12.48
CA ASP A 259 -2.69 -0.29 -13.86
C ASP A 259 -4.23 -0.28 -14.01
N ASP A 260 -4.73 0.42 -15.02
CA ASP A 260 -6.13 0.32 -15.45
C ASP A 260 -6.32 -0.98 -16.26
N PHE A 261 -6.89 -2.00 -15.60
CA PHE A 261 -7.17 -3.30 -16.20
C PHE A 261 -8.59 -3.41 -16.80
N SER A 262 -9.33 -2.30 -16.90
CA SER A 262 -10.62 -2.27 -17.60
C SER A 262 -10.45 -2.51 -19.11
N GLU A 263 -11.54 -2.75 -19.85
CA GLU A 263 -11.49 -2.96 -21.30
C GLU A 263 -10.76 -1.82 -22.02
N GLY A 264 -11.04 -0.57 -21.62
CA GLY A 264 -10.38 0.63 -22.15
C GLY A 264 -8.97 0.91 -21.62
N GLY A 265 -8.46 0.12 -20.68
CA GLY A 265 -7.15 0.28 -20.09
C GLY A 265 -5.99 -0.14 -20.99
N SER A 266 -4.76 0.11 -20.52
CA SER A 266 -3.54 -0.16 -21.26
C SER A 266 -3.39 -1.63 -21.65
N LYS A 267 -3.31 -1.91 -22.98
CA LYS A 267 -3.01 -3.26 -23.48
C LYS A 267 -1.65 -3.74 -22.97
N GLU A 268 -0.62 -2.86 -23.01
CA GLU A 268 0.70 -3.17 -22.49
C GLU A 268 0.67 -3.51 -20.99
N GLY A 269 -0.05 -2.72 -20.17
CA GLY A 269 -0.19 -3.00 -18.74
C GLY A 269 -0.83 -4.37 -18.49
N LYS A 270 -1.87 -4.74 -19.23
CA LYS A 270 -2.53 -6.06 -19.14
C LYS A 270 -1.62 -7.21 -19.55
N GLU A 271 -0.89 -7.08 -20.65
CA GLU A 271 0.06 -8.10 -21.15
C GLU A 271 1.20 -8.30 -20.13
N ARG A 272 1.75 -7.21 -19.59
CA ARG A 272 2.79 -7.27 -18.56
C ARG A 272 2.28 -7.83 -17.23
N ALA A 273 1.07 -7.47 -16.82
CA ALA A 273 0.45 -8.07 -15.65
C ALA A 273 0.35 -9.59 -15.79
N THR A 274 -0.18 -10.08 -16.92
CA THR A 274 -0.27 -11.52 -17.19
C THR A 274 1.11 -12.19 -17.24
N LYS A 275 2.16 -11.49 -17.69
CA LYS A 275 3.52 -12.02 -17.77
C LYS A 275 4.21 -12.09 -16.40
N TYR A 276 4.09 -11.04 -15.58
CA TYR A 276 4.90 -10.87 -14.38
C TYR A 276 4.15 -11.14 -13.08
N LEU A 277 2.84 -10.79 -12.99
CA LEU A 277 2.09 -10.98 -11.76
C LEU A 277 1.60 -12.42 -11.57
N THR A 278 1.89 -13.30 -12.50
CA THR A 278 1.56 -14.74 -12.44
C THR A 278 2.77 -15.62 -12.09
N ASN A 279 3.88 -15.02 -11.69
CA ASN A 279 5.04 -15.75 -11.19
C ASN A 279 4.80 -16.20 -9.74
N GLU A 280 4.44 -17.47 -9.55
CA GLU A 280 4.10 -18.04 -8.24
C GLU A 280 5.26 -17.96 -7.25
N ASP A 281 6.50 -18.28 -7.68
CA ASP A 281 7.70 -18.22 -6.83
C ASP A 281 7.94 -16.81 -6.27
N VAL A 282 7.62 -15.77 -7.04
CA VAL A 282 7.73 -14.36 -6.62
C VAL A 282 6.56 -13.95 -5.73
N ASN A 283 5.33 -14.32 -6.09
CA ASN A 283 4.13 -13.94 -5.34
C ASN A 283 4.13 -14.51 -3.91
N LEU A 284 4.59 -15.73 -3.72
CA LEU A 284 4.67 -16.39 -2.42
C LEU A 284 5.69 -15.75 -1.44
N ILE A 285 6.53 -14.83 -1.93
CA ILE A 285 7.44 -14.04 -1.06
C ILE A 285 6.66 -13.01 -0.23
N ALA A 286 5.57 -12.47 -0.77
CA ALA A 286 4.73 -11.46 -0.09
C ALA A 286 3.91 -12.11 1.04
N ASN A 287 4.50 -12.29 2.21
CA ASN A 287 3.89 -12.93 3.38
C ASN A 287 3.78 -12.02 4.62
N GLY A 288 3.93 -10.71 4.44
CA GLY A 288 3.86 -9.72 5.51
C GLY A 288 5.18 -9.41 6.19
N VAL A 289 6.21 -10.24 6.02
CA VAL A 289 7.53 -9.99 6.61
C VAL A 289 8.42 -9.26 5.62
N SER A 290 8.83 -8.05 5.99
CA SER A 290 9.72 -7.23 5.17
C SER A 290 11.15 -7.80 5.13
N PHE A 291 11.80 -7.65 3.99
CA PHE A 291 13.23 -7.89 3.91
C PHE A 291 13.98 -6.76 4.64
N ARG A 292 15.09 -7.12 5.29
CA ARG A 292 15.98 -6.15 5.91
C ARG A 292 17.13 -5.80 4.97
N PRO A 293 17.66 -4.56 5.01
CA PRO A 293 18.89 -4.21 4.30
C PRO A 293 20.06 -5.00 4.88
N ILE A 294 21.02 -5.38 4.02
CA ILE A 294 22.21 -6.10 4.46
C ILE A 294 23.18 -5.13 5.12
N GLU A 295 23.34 -3.95 4.56
CA GLU A 295 24.15 -2.85 5.11
C GLU A 295 23.46 -1.51 4.84
N GLY A 296 23.69 -0.56 5.74
CA GLY A 296 23.22 0.81 5.63
C GLY A 296 24.38 1.77 5.81
N ILE A 297 24.62 2.63 4.81
CA ILE A 297 25.62 3.72 4.92
C ILE A 297 25.00 5.05 5.34
N GLY A 298 23.67 5.10 5.46
CA GLY A 298 22.90 6.26 5.92
C GLY A 298 22.82 7.43 4.96
N THR A 299 23.33 7.33 3.74
CA THR A 299 23.39 8.44 2.78
C THR A 299 22.68 8.17 1.46
N ASN A 300 22.48 6.91 1.09
CA ASN A 300 21.81 6.48 -0.14
C ASN A 300 20.84 5.35 0.14
N SER A 301 19.89 5.13 -0.78
CA SER A 301 19.04 3.96 -0.74
C SER A 301 19.90 2.69 -0.82
N GLU A 302 19.64 1.76 0.11
CA GLU A 302 20.27 0.44 0.02
C GLU A 302 19.76 -0.29 -1.22
N ASN A 303 20.60 -1.13 -1.76
CA ASN A 303 20.27 -1.92 -2.95
C ASN A 303 20.34 -3.43 -2.74
N GLN A 304 20.75 -3.88 -1.55
CA GLN A 304 20.84 -5.29 -1.19
C GLN A 304 20.02 -5.58 0.06
N PHE A 305 19.11 -6.55 -0.05
CA PHE A 305 18.19 -6.92 1.02
C PHE A 305 18.14 -8.43 1.18
N MET A 306 17.76 -8.89 2.35
CA MET A 306 17.62 -10.32 2.65
C MET A 306 16.45 -10.60 3.57
N ARG A 307 15.94 -11.83 3.52
CA ARG A 307 15.07 -12.44 4.49
C ARG A 307 15.36 -13.93 4.60
N GLN A 308 15.30 -14.45 5.81
CA GLN A 308 15.38 -15.88 6.06
C GLN A 308 14.05 -16.40 6.57
N ASP A 309 13.50 -17.39 5.88
CA ASP A 309 12.28 -18.09 6.22
C ASP A 309 12.65 -19.57 6.49
N ASN A 310 12.77 -19.96 7.74
CA ASN A 310 13.26 -21.28 8.15
C ASN A 310 14.60 -21.64 7.49
N ASN A 311 14.61 -22.64 6.60
CA ASN A 311 15.82 -23.11 5.89
C ASN A 311 16.02 -22.41 4.53
N THR A 312 15.12 -21.52 4.12
CA THR A 312 15.20 -20.79 2.86
C THR A 312 15.69 -19.37 3.13
N LEU A 313 16.74 -18.97 2.43
CA LEU A 313 17.25 -17.61 2.42
C LEU A 313 16.89 -16.95 1.11
N TYR A 314 16.37 -15.74 1.18
CA TYR A 314 16.17 -14.88 0.02
C TYR A 314 17.16 -13.74 0.03
N TYR A 315 17.79 -13.51 -1.11
CA TYR A 315 18.69 -12.41 -1.36
C TYR A 315 18.24 -11.60 -2.56
N VAL A 316 18.25 -10.29 -2.43
CA VAL A 316 17.82 -9.36 -3.48
C VAL A 316 18.89 -8.33 -3.69
N VAL A 317 19.17 -8.01 -4.96
CA VAL A 317 20.02 -6.89 -5.34
C VAL A 317 19.39 -6.10 -6.48
N PHE A 318 19.21 -4.79 -6.24
CA PHE A 318 18.68 -3.83 -7.21
C PHE A 318 19.82 -3.09 -7.91
N ASN A 319 19.62 -2.77 -9.17
CA ASN A 319 20.44 -1.80 -9.90
C ASN A 319 19.56 -0.59 -10.25
N TYR A 320 19.72 0.50 -9.51
CA TYR A 320 19.01 1.75 -9.75
C TYR A 320 19.62 2.62 -10.85
N GLY A 321 20.83 2.27 -11.31
CA GLY A 321 21.56 2.98 -12.37
C GLY A 321 21.15 2.58 -13.77
N GLU A 322 21.69 3.29 -14.75
CA GLU A 322 21.46 3.04 -16.18
C GLU A 322 22.31 1.88 -16.71
N GLU A 323 23.55 1.77 -16.22
CA GLU A 323 24.54 0.82 -16.69
C GLU A 323 24.47 -0.50 -15.92
N GLU A 324 24.93 -1.56 -16.55
CA GLU A 324 25.09 -2.87 -15.92
C GLU A 324 26.04 -2.79 -14.72
N MET A 325 25.72 -3.51 -13.64
CA MET A 325 26.60 -3.66 -12.48
C MET A 325 26.86 -5.12 -12.16
N SER A 326 28.01 -5.40 -11.56
CA SER A 326 28.35 -6.73 -11.04
C SER A 326 28.55 -6.67 -9.52
N VAL A 327 27.97 -7.65 -8.81
CA VAL A 327 28.00 -7.74 -7.35
C VAL A 327 28.42 -9.14 -6.92
N ASN A 328 29.37 -9.24 -6.01
CA ASN A 328 29.63 -10.49 -5.29
C ASN A 328 28.61 -10.63 -4.17
N VAL A 329 27.98 -11.80 -4.05
CA VAL A 329 27.07 -12.06 -2.95
C VAL A 329 27.82 -12.01 -1.62
N PRO A 330 27.39 -11.19 -0.65
CA PRO A 330 28.09 -11.04 0.63
C PRO A 330 27.77 -12.21 1.56
N LEU A 331 28.28 -13.42 1.26
CA LEU A 331 27.87 -14.69 1.89
C LEU A 331 27.87 -14.61 3.42
N GLU A 332 28.94 -14.14 4.03
CA GLU A 332 29.04 -14.03 5.50
C GLU A 332 27.98 -13.08 6.09
N ARG A 333 27.64 -11.99 5.37
CA ARG A 333 26.65 -11.00 5.81
C ARG A 333 25.23 -11.52 5.75
N ILE A 334 24.96 -12.49 4.88
CA ILE A 334 23.69 -13.18 4.78
C ILE A 334 23.65 -14.50 5.58
N GLY A 335 24.69 -14.79 6.35
CA GLY A 335 24.76 -15.95 7.24
C GLY A 335 25.20 -17.26 6.59
N LEU A 336 25.86 -17.19 5.44
CA LEU A 336 26.41 -18.34 4.73
C LEU A 336 27.94 -18.39 4.84
N ASN A 337 28.52 -19.62 4.89
CA ASN A 337 29.95 -19.82 4.80
C ASN A 337 30.37 -20.11 3.37
N HIS A 338 31.58 -19.70 2.99
CA HIS A 338 32.14 -19.94 1.65
C HIS A 338 32.28 -21.45 1.30
N SER A 339 32.31 -22.32 2.31
CA SER A 339 32.41 -23.77 2.13
C SER A 339 31.08 -24.48 1.99
N GLU A 340 29.96 -23.78 2.20
CA GLU A 340 28.64 -24.36 2.07
C GLU A 340 28.20 -24.40 0.61
N THR A 341 27.82 -25.61 0.15
CA THR A 341 27.16 -25.75 -1.14
C THR A 341 25.66 -25.58 -0.94
N ARG A 342 25.09 -24.58 -1.57
CA ARG A 342 23.66 -24.26 -1.54
C ARG A 342 23.11 -24.18 -2.95
N ASN A 343 21.91 -24.70 -3.15
CA ASN A 343 21.17 -24.48 -4.39
C ASN A 343 20.62 -23.08 -4.41
N ALA A 344 20.99 -22.30 -5.41
CA ALA A 344 20.49 -20.93 -5.58
C ALA A 344 19.83 -20.76 -6.94
N LYS A 345 18.63 -20.17 -6.93
CA LYS A 345 17.78 -19.96 -8.12
C LYS A 345 17.36 -18.50 -8.22
N GLU A 346 17.59 -17.87 -9.36
CA GLU A 346 17.04 -16.55 -9.67
C GLU A 346 15.57 -16.69 -10.11
N LEU A 347 14.67 -16.02 -9.41
CA LEU A 347 13.23 -16.33 -9.50
C LEU A 347 12.53 -15.71 -10.72
N TRP A 348 13.09 -14.66 -11.32
CA TRP A 348 12.53 -14.07 -12.54
C TRP A 348 12.85 -14.87 -13.79
N SER A 349 14.07 -15.37 -13.91
CA SER A 349 14.54 -16.16 -15.06
C SER A 349 14.42 -17.68 -14.86
N GLY A 350 14.31 -18.13 -13.61
CA GLY A 350 14.38 -19.54 -13.25
C GLY A 350 15.77 -20.14 -13.32
N ALA A 351 16.82 -19.35 -13.56
CA ALA A 351 18.18 -19.82 -13.75
C ALA A 351 18.85 -20.19 -12.42
N GLU A 352 19.66 -21.26 -12.45
CA GLU A 352 20.57 -21.61 -11.35
C GLU A 352 21.69 -20.56 -11.23
N ILE A 353 22.06 -20.20 -10.00
CA ILE A 353 23.08 -19.21 -9.68
C ILE A 353 24.24 -19.87 -8.95
N ASP A 354 25.45 -19.63 -9.43
CA ASP A 354 26.69 -19.97 -8.74
C ASP A 354 27.06 -18.81 -7.79
N LEU A 355 26.80 -18.97 -6.51
CA LEU A 355 27.03 -17.94 -5.49
C LEU A 355 28.52 -17.58 -5.29
N SER A 356 29.47 -18.37 -5.83
CA SER A 356 30.89 -18.09 -5.80
C SER A 356 31.35 -17.06 -6.85
N LYS A 357 30.50 -16.76 -7.80
CA LYS A 357 30.75 -15.80 -8.90
C LYS A 357 29.99 -14.50 -8.70
N ALA A 358 30.51 -13.43 -9.27
CA ALA A 358 29.80 -12.17 -9.34
C ALA A 358 28.49 -12.32 -10.13
N ILE A 359 27.43 -11.71 -9.64
CA ILE A 359 26.12 -11.66 -10.29
C ILE A 359 26.03 -10.35 -11.07
N THR A 360 25.65 -10.48 -12.33
CA THR A 360 25.44 -9.33 -13.21
C THR A 360 23.97 -8.89 -13.18
N ILE A 361 23.73 -7.60 -12.94
CA ILE A 361 22.40 -6.97 -12.90
C ILE A 361 22.36 -5.89 -13.98
N PRO A 362 21.50 -6.03 -15.00
CA PRO A 362 21.31 -4.97 -16.00
C PRO A 362 20.90 -3.64 -15.36
N GLY A 363 21.09 -2.53 -16.07
CA GLY A 363 20.62 -1.24 -15.61
C GLY A 363 19.10 -1.23 -15.41
N LYS A 364 18.63 -0.54 -14.37
CA LYS A 364 17.20 -0.44 -13.98
C LYS A 364 16.51 -1.80 -13.82
N ASP A 365 17.17 -2.72 -13.15
CA ASP A 365 16.66 -4.09 -12.97
C ASP A 365 16.96 -4.63 -11.57
N VAL A 366 16.62 -5.88 -11.33
CA VAL A 366 16.78 -6.57 -10.06
C VAL A 366 17.15 -8.04 -10.27
N LYS A 367 17.85 -8.62 -9.29
CA LYS A 367 17.95 -10.07 -9.11
C LYS A 367 17.35 -10.46 -7.78
N LEU A 368 16.44 -11.43 -7.83
CA LEU A 368 15.74 -12.00 -6.67
C LEU A 368 16.11 -13.48 -6.59
N ILE A 369 16.86 -13.86 -5.58
CA ILE A 369 17.49 -15.18 -5.47
C ILE A 369 16.97 -15.92 -4.25
N ARG A 370 16.52 -17.15 -4.46
CA ARG A 370 16.20 -18.10 -3.41
C ARG A 370 17.37 -19.04 -3.22
N ILE A 371 17.80 -19.25 -1.97
CA ILE A 371 18.94 -20.08 -1.57
C ILE A 371 18.45 -21.12 -0.58
N GLN A 372 18.71 -22.41 -0.84
CA GLN A 372 18.25 -23.57 -0.06
C GLN A 372 19.37 -24.56 0.23
#